data_efebd0910a1eed29210baedceb40a7cd
#
_entry.id   efebd0910a1eed29210baedceb40a7cd
#
_cell.length_a   1.000
_cell.length_b   1.000
_cell.length_c   1.000
_cell.angle_alpha   90.00
_cell.angle_beta   90.00
_cell.angle_gamma   90.00
#
_symmetry.space_group_name_H-M   'P 1'
#
loop_
_entity.id
_entity.type
_entity.pdbx_description
1 polymer ?
#
loop_
_entity_poly.entity_id
_entity_poly.type
_entity_poly.pdbx_seq_one_letter_code
_entity_poly.pdbx_strand_id
1 'polypeptide(L)'
;MKKRILSVLLLTTALAAQNEITVYNWGQYISDGTDDSMDVIKEFEAETGIKVNYLTFDSNESMYTKLKTGGTSYDVIIPSDYMVAKLISEDMLEPIDFSNVPNFEYIDETFRNQSYDPENKYSVPYTWGTVGLIYNTKYISEEDAQSWSCLWNSKYAGKLLMFDNPRDAFAIAESMLGYSYNTEDAQELKNAADLLATQKPVLQAYVMDQIFDKLERGEAWAAPYYAGDYLTMVEENPDLAFSFPEEGFNFFSDAMCIPKGCQNKEGAEAFINFLCRPDVSAANLDYIGYSTPETAAKEYMDEEVTSSPVAYPDPSVLERSEAFEELGIEATQTMNDLWLSVKTEGANTTLYLTLTLAAIAAVVAFFLISAAVTRRRKAKRCRKWREAE
;
A
#
# COMPACT_ATOMS: atom_id res chain seq x y z
N MET A 1 0.42 -19.77 -48.80
CA MET A 1 -0.63 -19.14 -48.00
C MET A 1 -0.33 -19.16 -46.48
N LYS A 2 0.15 -20.29 -45.85
CA LYS A 2 0.40 -20.36 -44.40
C LYS A 2 1.44 -19.38 -43.85
N LYS A 3 2.50 -19.00 -44.57
CA LYS A 3 3.52 -18.04 -44.14
C LYS A 3 3.03 -16.59 -44.08
N ARG A 4 2.06 -16.18 -44.90
CA ARG A 4 1.52 -14.81 -44.89
C ARG A 4 0.53 -14.59 -43.73
N ILE A 5 -0.19 -15.63 -43.30
CA ILE A 5 -1.12 -15.54 -42.14
C ILE A 5 -0.33 -15.41 -40.84
N LEU A 6 0.79 -16.11 -40.71
CA LEU A 6 1.64 -16.01 -39.51
C LEU A 6 2.29 -14.62 -39.32
N SER A 7 2.70 -13.97 -40.45
CA SER A 7 3.28 -12.63 -40.41
C SER A 7 2.25 -11.55 -40.06
N VAL A 8 0.98 -11.72 -40.50
CA VAL A 8 -0.13 -10.80 -40.16
C VAL A 8 -0.52 -10.95 -38.68
N LEU A 9 -0.54 -12.17 -38.15
CA LEU A 9 -0.84 -12.41 -36.73
C LEU A 9 0.25 -11.84 -35.80
N LEU A 10 1.54 -11.96 -36.17
CA LEU A 10 2.65 -11.37 -35.43
C LEU A 10 2.65 -9.82 -35.50
N LEU A 11 2.27 -9.23 -36.63
CA LEU A 11 2.13 -7.77 -36.74
C LEU A 11 0.95 -7.23 -35.92
N THR A 12 -0.17 -7.95 -35.87
CA THR A 12 -1.33 -7.51 -35.07
C THR A 12 -1.12 -7.62 -33.58
N THR A 13 -0.36 -8.61 -33.11
CA THR A 13 0.01 -8.71 -31.69
C THR A 13 1.05 -7.66 -31.29
N ALA A 14 1.99 -7.31 -32.15
CA ALA A 14 2.96 -6.23 -31.90
C ALA A 14 2.29 -4.84 -31.88
N LEU A 15 1.31 -4.57 -32.77
CA LEU A 15 0.54 -3.32 -32.76
C LEU A 15 -0.37 -3.22 -31.52
N ALA A 16 -0.93 -4.33 -31.04
CA ALA A 16 -1.77 -4.34 -29.84
C ALA A 16 -0.95 -4.05 -28.57
N ALA A 17 0.26 -4.57 -28.49
CA ALA A 17 1.17 -4.30 -27.36
C ALA A 17 1.68 -2.83 -27.30
N GLN A 18 1.69 -2.12 -28.44
CA GLN A 18 2.06 -0.70 -28.50
C GLN A 18 0.93 0.26 -28.06
N ASN A 19 -0.31 -0.23 -27.92
CA ASN A 19 -1.49 0.59 -27.61
C ASN A 19 -2.05 0.36 -26.21
N GLU A 20 -1.34 -0.35 -25.34
CA GLU A 20 -1.76 -0.63 -23.98
C GLU A 20 -0.57 -0.60 -23.02
N ILE A 21 -0.81 -0.10 -21.82
CA ILE A 21 0.13 -0.18 -20.67
C ILE A 21 -0.57 -0.78 -19.46
N THR A 22 0.19 -1.44 -18.63
CA THR A 22 -0.27 -1.91 -17.32
C THR A 22 0.37 -1.06 -16.22
N VAL A 23 -0.45 -0.31 -15.50
CA VAL A 23 -0.06 0.50 -14.34
C VAL A 23 -0.38 -0.27 -13.06
N TYR A 24 0.56 -0.33 -12.12
CA TYR A 24 0.39 -1.00 -10.85
C TYR A 24 0.69 -0.02 -9.73
N ASN A 25 -0.35 0.45 -9.05
CA ASN A 25 -0.33 1.53 -8.08
C ASN A 25 -0.99 1.12 -6.76
N TRP A 26 -1.00 1.99 -5.78
CA TRP A 26 -1.74 1.83 -4.53
C TRP A 26 -3.25 1.88 -4.77
N GLY A 27 -4.02 1.36 -3.82
CA GLY A 27 -5.47 1.59 -3.77
C GLY A 27 -5.77 3.08 -3.54
N GLN A 28 -6.85 3.60 -4.12
CA GLN A 28 -7.33 4.98 -3.97
C GLN A 28 -6.25 6.07 -4.21
N TYR A 29 -5.36 5.85 -5.15
CA TYR A 29 -4.16 6.67 -5.35
C TYR A 29 -4.07 7.27 -6.75
N ILE A 30 -5.22 7.45 -7.40
CA ILE A 30 -5.40 8.14 -8.68
C ILE A 30 -6.84 8.63 -8.80
N SER A 31 -7.04 9.81 -9.36
CA SER A 31 -8.37 10.37 -9.62
C SER A 31 -9.09 9.58 -10.71
N ASP A 32 -10.30 9.11 -10.41
CA ASP A 32 -11.07 8.16 -11.22
C ASP A 32 -12.34 8.75 -11.84
N GLY A 33 -12.58 10.05 -11.66
CA GLY A 33 -13.72 10.78 -12.21
C GLY A 33 -14.98 10.69 -11.35
N THR A 34 -14.91 10.17 -10.13
CA THR A 34 -15.98 10.33 -9.13
C THR A 34 -15.96 11.74 -8.55
N ASP A 35 -17.06 12.17 -7.95
CA ASP A 35 -17.23 13.48 -7.30
C ASP A 35 -16.86 14.69 -8.18
N ASP A 36 -17.24 14.61 -9.49
CA ASP A 36 -16.93 15.61 -10.52
C ASP A 36 -15.42 15.85 -10.77
N SER A 37 -14.56 14.93 -10.31
CA SER A 37 -13.11 14.99 -10.50
C SER A 37 -12.69 14.61 -11.93
N MET A 38 -11.43 14.87 -12.28
CA MET A 38 -10.85 14.38 -13.54
C MET A 38 -10.66 12.87 -13.50
N ASP A 39 -11.16 12.11 -14.46
CA ASP A 39 -10.73 10.73 -14.67
C ASP A 39 -9.40 10.72 -15.42
N VAL A 40 -8.31 10.67 -14.68
CA VAL A 40 -6.94 10.76 -15.18
C VAL A 40 -6.63 9.69 -16.23
N ILE A 41 -7.13 8.48 -16.00
CA ILE A 41 -6.90 7.35 -16.93
C ILE A 41 -7.65 7.60 -18.24
N LYS A 42 -8.93 7.98 -18.18
CA LYS A 42 -9.72 8.25 -19.40
C LYS A 42 -9.18 9.44 -20.17
N GLU A 43 -8.70 10.48 -19.48
CA GLU A 43 -8.12 11.63 -20.14
C GLU A 43 -6.82 11.26 -20.87
N PHE A 44 -5.93 10.50 -20.21
CA PHE A 44 -4.74 9.95 -20.85
C PHE A 44 -5.07 9.08 -22.07
N GLU A 45 -6.04 8.18 -21.95
CA GLU A 45 -6.50 7.33 -23.05
C GLU A 45 -7.08 8.14 -24.21
N ALA A 46 -7.82 9.20 -23.92
CA ALA A 46 -8.42 10.08 -24.93
C ALA A 46 -7.37 10.89 -25.70
N GLU A 47 -6.35 11.40 -25.00
CA GLU A 47 -5.27 12.20 -25.61
C GLU A 47 -4.30 11.35 -26.43
N THR A 48 -3.94 10.17 -25.92
CA THR A 48 -2.84 9.38 -26.49
C THR A 48 -3.30 8.20 -27.34
N GLY A 49 -4.51 7.71 -27.13
CA GLY A 49 -5.02 6.46 -27.72
C GLY A 49 -4.42 5.21 -27.08
N ILE A 50 -3.58 5.34 -26.04
CA ILE A 50 -2.99 4.22 -25.30
C ILE A 50 -3.96 3.79 -24.20
N LYS A 51 -4.29 2.49 -24.16
CA LYS A 51 -5.16 1.92 -23.14
C LYS A 51 -4.40 1.67 -21.85
N VAL A 52 -5.06 1.87 -20.71
CA VAL A 52 -4.47 1.64 -19.38
C VAL A 52 -5.19 0.48 -18.69
N ASN A 53 -4.45 -0.60 -18.43
CA ASN A 53 -4.87 -1.65 -17.51
C ASN A 53 -4.37 -1.28 -16.12
N TYR A 54 -5.28 -0.77 -15.27
CA TYR A 54 -4.92 -0.29 -13.94
C TYR A 54 -5.14 -1.36 -12.89
N LEU A 55 -4.10 -1.66 -12.12
CA LEU A 55 -4.09 -2.67 -11.05
C LEU A 55 -3.59 -2.04 -9.75
N THR A 56 -4.02 -2.58 -8.61
CA THR A 56 -3.65 -2.05 -7.30
C THR A 56 -2.93 -3.08 -6.42
N PHE A 57 -2.10 -2.56 -5.51
CA PHE A 57 -1.44 -3.32 -4.45
C PHE A 57 -1.65 -2.66 -3.08
N ASP A 58 -1.50 -3.46 -2.02
CA ASP A 58 -1.76 -3.03 -0.64
C ASP A 58 -0.49 -2.65 0.12
N SER A 59 0.70 -3.07 -0.36
CA SER A 59 1.99 -2.76 0.26
C SER A 59 3.14 -2.88 -0.73
N ASN A 60 4.24 -2.15 -0.50
CA ASN A 60 5.48 -2.27 -1.26
C ASN A 60 6.00 -3.71 -1.31
N GLU A 61 5.90 -4.46 -0.21
CA GLU A 61 6.35 -5.84 -0.10
C GLU A 61 5.51 -6.79 -0.97
N SER A 62 4.19 -6.56 -1.04
CA SER A 62 3.29 -7.34 -1.90
C SER A 62 3.56 -7.07 -3.38
N MET A 63 3.75 -5.82 -3.74
CA MET A 63 4.14 -5.38 -5.08
C MET A 63 5.49 -5.97 -5.50
N TYR A 64 6.53 -5.82 -4.66
CA TYR A 64 7.85 -6.38 -4.88
C TYR A 64 7.83 -7.91 -5.08
N THR A 65 7.09 -8.61 -4.24
CA THR A 65 6.93 -10.07 -4.35
C THR A 65 6.31 -10.46 -5.69
N LYS A 66 5.33 -9.73 -6.16
CA LYS A 66 4.70 -9.95 -7.47
C LYS A 66 5.65 -9.69 -8.63
N LEU A 67 6.42 -8.61 -8.59
CA LEU A 67 7.45 -8.31 -9.59
C LEU A 67 8.49 -9.44 -9.64
N LYS A 68 8.96 -9.88 -8.48
CA LYS A 68 10.01 -10.92 -8.37
C LYS A 68 9.55 -12.30 -8.80
N THR A 69 8.31 -12.66 -8.53
CA THR A 69 7.76 -13.98 -8.94
C THR A 69 7.41 -14.04 -10.42
N GLY A 70 7.23 -12.91 -11.08
CA GLY A 70 6.87 -12.82 -12.49
C GLY A 70 5.42 -13.30 -12.75
N GLY A 71 5.10 -13.45 -14.05
CA GLY A 71 3.78 -13.93 -14.49
C GLY A 71 2.85 -12.83 -14.96
N THR A 72 3.06 -11.60 -14.54
CA THR A 72 2.41 -10.39 -15.08
C THR A 72 3.51 -9.38 -15.42
N SER A 73 3.38 -8.72 -16.56
CA SER A 73 4.23 -7.61 -16.96
C SER A 73 3.55 -6.31 -16.56
N TYR A 74 4.29 -5.43 -15.93
CA TYR A 74 3.86 -4.08 -15.59
C TYR A 74 4.71 -3.09 -16.38
N ASP A 75 4.11 -1.96 -16.79
CA ASP A 75 4.80 -0.92 -17.55
C ASP A 75 5.13 0.29 -16.67
N VAL A 76 4.24 0.62 -15.70
CA VAL A 76 4.50 1.63 -14.67
C VAL A 76 4.17 1.04 -13.30
N ILE A 77 5.03 1.32 -12.32
CA ILE A 77 4.79 1.04 -10.90
C ILE A 77 5.05 2.32 -10.09
N ILE A 78 4.36 2.47 -8.97
CA ILE A 78 4.50 3.67 -8.11
C ILE A 78 4.82 3.25 -6.68
N PRO A 79 6.08 2.83 -6.40
CA PRO A 79 6.56 2.48 -5.06
C PRO A 79 6.99 3.70 -4.25
N SER A 80 7.12 3.49 -2.94
CA SER A 80 7.75 4.45 -2.04
C SER A 80 9.28 4.43 -2.16
N ASP A 81 9.92 5.49 -1.70
CA ASP A 81 11.35 5.80 -1.76
C ASP A 81 12.27 4.61 -1.44
N TYR A 82 12.15 3.99 -0.26
CA TYR A 82 12.98 2.85 0.13
C TYR A 82 12.83 1.64 -0.80
N MET A 83 11.63 1.46 -1.38
CA MET A 83 11.38 0.39 -2.33
C MET A 83 11.95 0.72 -3.71
N VAL A 84 11.96 2.00 -4.11
CA VAL A 84 12.70 2.44 -5.32
C VAL A 84 14.19 2.11 -5.16
N ALA A 85 14.80 2.47 -4.02
CA ALA A 85 16.20 2.14 -3.72
C ALA A 85 16.46 0.63 -3.85
N LYS A 86 15.57 -0.19 -3.25
CA LYS A 86 15.66 -1.65 -3.33
C LYS A 86 15.56 -2.18 -4.76
N LEU A 87 14.60 -1.71 -5.52
CA LEU A 87 14.41 -2.13 -6.92
C LEU A 87 15.61 -1.74 -7.80
N ILE A 88 16.22 -0.58 -7.52
CA ILE A 88 17.47 -0.16 -8.20
C ILE A 88 18.63 -1.08 -7.81
N SER A 89 18.81 -1.34 -6.52
CA SER A 89 19.90 -2.18 -6.01
C SER A 89 19.85 -3.62 -6.55
N GLU A 90 18.63 -4.14 -6.77
CA GLU A 90 18.40 -5.48 -7.35
C GLU A 90 18.32 -5.48 -8.89
N ASP A 91 18.62 -4.35 -9.55
CA ASP A 91 18.56 -4.24 -11.01
C ASP A 91 17.19 -4.61 -11.60
N MET A 92 16.11 -4.17 -10.96
CA MET A 92 14.73 -4.48 -11.35
C MET A 92 14.00 -3.37 -12.11
N LEU A 93 14.64 -2.21 -12.31
CA LEU A 93 14.08 -1.07 -13.05
C LEU A 93 14.78 -0.83 -14.38
N GLU A 94 14.01 -0.31 -15.34
CA GLU A 94 14.53 0.25 -16.60
C GLU A 94 14.84 1.74 -16.42
N PRO A 95 15.96 2.25 -16.97
CA PRO A 95 16.21 3.69 -16.96
C PRO A 95 15.16 4.43 -17.81
N ILE A 96 14.71 5.58 -17.33
CA ILE A 96 13.76 6.47 -18.03
C ILE A 96 14.51 7.29 -19.08
N ASP A 97 13.94 7.42 -20.28
CA ASP A 97 14.40 8.39 -21.27
C ASP A 97 13.68 9.73 -21.07
N PHE A 98 14.34 10.65 -20.35
CA PHE A 98 13.77 11.96 -20.04
C PHE A 98 13.50 12.85 -21.26
N SER A 99 13.98 12.49 -22.45
CA SER A 99 13.54 13.16 -23.69
C SER A 99 12.07 12.89 -24.02
N ASN A 100 11.50 11.80 -23.51
CA ASN A 100 10.09 11.43 -23.60
C ASN A 100 9.27 11.91 -22.39
N VAL A 101 9.92 12.47 -21.38
CA VAL A 101 9.28 13.00 -20.15
C VAL A 101 9.66 14.48 -19.96
N PRO A 102 9.38 15.37 -20.93
CA PRO A 102 9.76 16.79 -20.82
C PRO A 102 9.11 17.50 -19.62
N ASN A 103 7.92 17.08 -19.18
CA ASN A 103 7.25 17.68 -18.02
C ASN A 103 7.95 17.40 -16.68
N PHE A 104 9.00 16.57 -16.66
CA PHE A 104 9.89 16.46 -15.49
C PHE A 104 10.49 17.80 -15.06
N GLU A 105 10.51 18.79 -15.97
CA GLU A 105 10.94 20.14 -15.65
C GLU A 105 10.08 20.84 -14.58
N TYR A 106 8.83 20.39 -14.36
CA TYR A 106 7.92 20.93 -13.34
C TYR A 106 8.16 20.34 -11.94
N ILE A 107 8.85 19.20 -11.83
CA ILE A 107 9.25 18.65 -10.52
C ILE A 107 10.23 19.61 -9.84
N ASP A 108 9.95 20.01 -8.61
CA ASP A 108 10.80 20.92 -7.85
C ASP A 108 12.19 20.34 -7.58
N GLU A 109 13.20 21.17 -7.55
CA GLU A 109 14.59 20.76 -7.33
C GLU A 109 14.76 20.00 -5.99
N THR A 110 13.94 20.33 -4.99
CA THR A 110 13.95 19.67 -3.68
C THR A 110 13.54 18.20 -3.72
N PHE A 111 12.78 17.79 -4.75
CA PHE A 111 12.35 16.41 -4.95
C PHE A 111 13.18 15.67 -6.01
N ARG A 112 14.12 16.35 -6.66
CA ARG A 112 15.05 15.71 -7.61
C ARG A 112 16.29 15.20 -6.88
N ASN A 113 16.94 14.20 -7.49
CA ASN A 113 18.21 13.64 -7.01
C ASN A 113 18.17 13.17 -5.55
N GLN A 114 17.03 12.56 -5.17
CA GLN A 114 16.84 12.02 -3.83
C GLN A 114 17.79 10.85 -3.56
N SER A 115 18.04 10.55 -2.29
CA SER A 115 18.98 9.50 -1.88
C SER A 115 18.67 8.12 -2.48
N TYR A 116 17.40 7.84 -2.75
CA TYR A 116 16.97 6.57 -3.37
C TYR A 116 17.27 6.47 -4.87
N ASP A 117 17.40 7.61 -5.58
CA ASP A 117 17.80 7.68 -7.01
C ASP A 117 18.61 8.97 -7.27
N PRO A 118 19.89 9.04 -6.85
CA PRO A 118 20.66 10.29 -6.84
C PRO A 118 20.90 10.92 -8.23
N GLU A 119 20.71 10.15 -9.29
CA GLU A 119 20.88 10.61 -10.68
C GLU A 119 19.53 10.86 -11.37
N ASN A 120 18.39 10.65 -10.68
CA ASN A 120 17.06 10.61 -11.29
C ASN A 120 17.00 9.76 -12.56
N LYS A 121 17.60 8.60 -12.51
CA LYS A 121 17.75 7.74 -13.69
C LYS A 121 16.57 6.79 -13.88
N TYR A 122 15.91 6.40 -12.78
CA TYR A 122 14.93 5.31 -12.74
C TYR A 122 13.55 5.74 -12.23
N SER A 123 13.44 6.94 -11.68
CA SER A 123 12.25 7.39 -10.99
C SER A 123 11.88 8.84 -11.30
N VAL A 124 10.58 9.11 -11.25
CA VAL A 124 10.00 10.46 -11.30
C VAL A 124 9.10 10.62 -10.08
N PRO A 125 9.33 11.62 -9.20
CA PRO A 125 8.46 11.86 -8.04
C PRO A 125 6.99 12.01 -8.45
N TYR A 126 6.10 11.37 -7.69
CA TYR A 126 4.66 11.38 -7.92
C TYR A 126 3.93 12.18 -6.85
N THR A 127 4.15 11.79 -5.59
CA THR A 127 3.61 12.45 -4.41
C THR A 127 4.63 12.45 -3.29
N TRP A 128 4.34 13.23 -2.24
CA TRP A 128 5.00 13.09 -0.95
C TRP A 128 4.00 13.27 0.17
N GLY A 129 4.35 12.81 1.35
CA GLY A 129 3.48 12.92 2.50
C GLY A 129 4.17 12.52 3.80
N THR A 130 3.35 12.46 4.85
CA THR A 130 3.77 12.10 6.19
C THR A 130 2.81 11.09 6.80
N VAL A 131 3.28 10.34 7.78
CA VAL A 131 2.45 9.50 8.64
C VAL A 131 2.19 10.24 9.94
N GLY A 132 0.94 10.24 10.40
CA GLY A 132 0.59 10.82 11.70
C GLY A 132 -0.54 10.04 12.37
N LEU A 133 -1.02 10.59 13.47
CA LEU A 133 -2.13 10.02 14.23
C LEU A 133 -3.44 10.68 13.82
N ILE A 134 -4.33 9.93 13.17
CA ILE A 134 -5.72 10.33 12.95
C ILE A 134 -6.53 9.94 14.18
N TYR A 135 -7.30 10.87 14.73
CA TYR A 135 -8.09 10.62 15.92
C TYR A 135 -9.45 11.35 15.89
N ASN A 136 -10.43 10.77 16.56
CA ASN A 136 -11.75 11.37 16.69
C ASN A 136 -11.81 12.28 17.95
N THR A 137 -11.97 13.56 17.73
CA THR A 137 -11.96 14.63 18.76
C THR A 137 -13.07 14.52 19.81
N LYS A 138 -14.14 13.77 19.51
CA LYS A 138 -15.22 13.50 20.49
C LYS A 138 -14.78 12.56 21.60
N TYR A 139 -13.78 11.73 21.36
CA TYR A 139 -13.40 10.65 22.26
C TYR A 139 -11.97 10.76 22.76
N ILE A 140 -11.06 11.35 21.98
CA ILE A 140 -9.63 11.48 22.27
C ILE A 140 -9.30 12.96 22.39
N SER A 141 -8.57 13.33 23.43
CA SER A 141 -8.09 14.69 23.64
C SER A 141 -6.89 15.00 22.73
N GLU A 142 -6.73 16.25 22.36
CA GLU A 142 -5.55 16.71 21.62
C GLU A 142 -4.25 16.38 22.38
N GLU A 143 -4.23 16.50 23.72
CA GLU A 143 -3.09 16.15 24.58
C GLU A 143 -2.71 14.66 24.42
N ASP A 144 -3.70 13.75 24.48
CA ASP A 144 -3.43 12.32 24.29
C ASP A 144 -2.94 12.01 22.85
N ALA A 145 -3.39 12.78 21.86
CA ALA A 145 -3.05 12.58 20.46
C ALA A 145 -1.67 13.15 20.05
N GLN A 146 -0.98 13.89 20.92
CA GLN A 146 0.36 14.42 20.63
C GLN A 146 1.46 13.36 20.69
N SER A 147 1.14 12.15 21.14
CA SER A 147 2.10 11.05 21.31
C SER A 147 1.56 9.75 20.71
N TRP A 148 2.43 8.95 20.12
CA TRP A 148 2.11 7.59 19.71
C TRP A 148 1.61 6.72 20.85
N SER A 149 1.93 7.06 22.10
CA SER A 149 1.45 6.34 23.30
C SER A 149 -0.08 6.31 23.41
N CYS A 150 -0.80 7.21 22.71
CA CYS A 150 -2.25 7.16 22.53
C CYS A 150 -2.72 5.78 22.05
N LEU A 151 -1.96 5.16 21.16
CA LEU A 151 -2.29 3.85 20.57
C LEU A 151 -2.10 2.67 21.55
N TRP A 152 -1.54 2.90 22.73
CA TRP A 152 -1.41 1.92 23.82
C TRP A 152 -2.32 2.25 25.01
N ASN A 153 -3.09 3.34 24.92
CA ASN A 153 -3.87 3.81 26.06
C ASN A 153 -5.10 2.91 26.26
N SER A 154 -5.15 2.23 27.41
CA SER A 154 -6.25 1.32 27.78
C SER A 154 -7.63 2.02 27.90
N LYS A 155 -7.66 3.35 28.06
CA LYS A 155 -8.90 4.16 28.03
C LYS A 155 -9.63 4.00 26.70
N TYR A 156 -8.92 3.73 25.61
CA TYR A 156 -9.45 3.61 24.25
C TYR A 156 -9.48 2.15 23.75
N ALA A 157 -9.35 1.17 24.64
CA ALA A 157 -9.27 -0.24 24.28
C ALA A 157 -10.43 -0.68 23.35
N GLY A 158 -10.09 -1.42 22.30
CA GLY A 158 -11.02 -1.89 21.28
C GLY A 158 -11.48 -0.82 20.28
N LYS A 159 -10.86 0.38 20.33
CA LYS A 159 -11.12 1.50 19.43
C LYS A 159 -9.89 2.03 18.70
N LEU A 160 -8.79 1.36 18.87
CA LEU A 160 -7.49 1.71 18.29
C LEU A 160 -7.16 0.77 17.13
N LEU A 161 -6.61 1.31 16.06
CA LEU A 161 -6.12 0.55 14.92
C LEU A 161 -4.59 0.68 14.82
N MET A 162 -3.98 -0.22 14.09
CA MET A 162 -2.56 -0.20 13.73
C MET A 162 -2.39 -0.66 12.28
N PHE A 163 -1.33 -0.22 11.61
CA PHE A 163 -0.96 -0.69 10.30
C PHE A 163 -0.84 -2.22 10.22
N ASP A 164 -1.34 -2.81 9.14
CA ASP A 164 -1.04 -4.21 8.78
C ASP A 164 0.17 -4.30 7.83
N ASN A 165 1.16 -3.51 8.08
CA ASN A 165 2.41 -3.37 7.35
C ASN A 165 3.55 -3.32 8.36
N PRO A 166 4.57 -4.19 8.27
CA PRO A 166 5.64 -4.25 9.25
C PRO A 166 6.44 -2.96 9.32
N ARG A 167 6.77 -2.36 8.17
CA ARG A 167 7.65 -1.19 8.11
C ARG A 167 7.06 0.00 8.88
N ASP A 168 5.80 0.33 8.61
CA ASP A 168 5.11 1.44 9.28
C ASP A 168 4.81 1.13 10.75
N ALA A 169 4.39 -0.10 11.07
CA ALA A 169 4.11 -0.49 12.46
C ALA A 169 5.37 -0.43 13.35
N PHE A 170 6.52 -0.90 12.81
CA PHE A 170 7.80 -0.86 13.52
C PHE A 170 8.27 0.58 13.70
N ALA A 171 8.17 1.44 12.70
CA ALA A 171 8.55 2.85 12.79
C ALA A 171 7.88 3.57 13.97
N ILE A 172 6.60 3.29 14.23
CA ILE A 172 5.88 3.86 15.38
C ILE A 172 6.50 3.38 16.70
N ALA A 173 6.80 2.10 16.82
CA ALA A 173 7.40 1.56 18.03
C ALA A 173 8.85 2.02 18.20
N GLU A 174 9.61 2.09 17.11
CA GLU A 174 10.99 2.61 17.07
C GLU A 174 11.03 4.06 17.49
N SER A 175 10.11 4.90 16.96
CA SER A 175 9.96 6.30 17.37
C SER A 175 9.75 6.43 18.89
N MET A 176 8.81 5.67 19.44
CA MET A 176 8.54 5.66 20.90
C MET A 176 9.73 5.23 21.74
N LEU A 177 10.62 4.41 21.19
CA LEU A 177 11.85 3.95 21.85
C LEU A 177 13.05 4.86 21.58
N GLY A 178 12.90 5.88 20.73
CA GLY A 178 13.97 6.78 20.33
C GLY A 178 15.00 6.13 19.40
N TYR A 179 14.59 5.12 18.63
CA TYR A 179 15.41 4.46 17.62
C TYR A 179 15.15 5.10 16.24
N SER A 180 16.12 4.97 15.32
CA SER A 180 15.93 5.29 13.92
C SER A 180 14.97 4.29 13.27
N TYR A 181 14.14 4.76 12.34
CA TYR A 181 13.27 3.91 11.51
C TYR A 181 14.07 3.01 10.54
N ASN A 182 15.35 3.28 10.42
CA ASN A 182 16.28 2.58 9.55
C ASN A 182 17.26 1.72 10.35
N THR A 183 16.95 1.42 11.62
CA THR A 183 17.79 0.55 12.42
C THR A 183 17.88 -0.86 11.84
N GLU A 184 19.09 -1.39 11.79
CA GLU A 184 19.38 -2.79 11.45
C GLU A 184 19.82 -3.60 12.70
N ASP A 185 19.83 -2.98 13.86
CA ASP A 185 20.20 -3.65 15.11
C ASP A 185 19.11 -4.64 15.53
N ALA A 186 19.46 -5.92 15.58
CA ALA A 186 18.51 -6.99 15.90
C ALA A 186 17.87 -6.84 17.29
N GLN A 187 18.57 -6.18 18.25
CA GLN A 187 18.02 -5.95 19.59
C GLN A 187 17.03 -4.79 19.58
N GLU A 188 17.27 -3.74 18.83
CA GLU A 188 16.33 -2.62 18.65
C GLU A 188 15.06 -3.09 17.96
N LEU A 189 15.19 -3.86 16.86
CA LEU A 189 14.06 -4.50 16.17
C LEU A 189 13.26 -5.39 17.12
N LYS A 190 13.95 -6.17 17.96
CA LYS A 190 13.27 -7.00 18.95
C LYS A 190 12.53 -6.16 20.00
N ASN A 191 13.13 -5.09 20.49
CA ASN A 191 12.50 -4.20 21.46
C ASN A 191 11.24 -3.54 20.88
N ALA A 192 11.29 -3.11 19.60
CA ALA A 192 10.14 -2.58 18.90
C ALA A 192 9.01 -3.62 18.77
N ALA A 193 9.35 -4.85 18.40
CA ALA A 193 8.38 -5.95 18.34
C ALA A 193 7.77 -6.26 19.73
N ASP A 194 8.59 -6.28 20.79
CA ASP A 194 8.11 -6.49 22.17
C ASP A 194 7.12 -5.38 22.58
N LEU A 195 7.40 -4.12 22.20
CA LEU A 195 6.48 -3.00 22.44
C LEU A 195 5.18 -3.19 21.66
N LEU A 196 5.24 -3.50 20.36
CA LEU A 196 4.05 -3.77 19.54
C LEU A 196 3.20 -4.91 20.10
N ALA A 197 3.82 -5.96 20.63
CA ALA A 197 3.09 -7.05 21.26
C ALA A 197 2.26 -6.59 22.49
N THR A 198 2.73 -5.58 23.23
CA THR A 198 1.99 -5.03 24.38
C THR A 198 0.73 -4.26 23.99
N GLN A 199 0.58 -3.84 22.73
CA GLN A 199 -0.58 -3.10 22.23
C GLN A 199 -1.82 -4.00 22.06
N LYS A 200 -1.63 -5.29 21.82
CA LYS A 200 -2.72 -6.23 21.48
C LYS A 200 -3.97 -6.18 22.38
N PRO A 201 -3.85 -6.05 23.72
CA PRO A 201 -5.04 -6.00 24.58
C PRO A 201 -5.94 -4.80 24.34
N VAL A 202 -5.42 -3.73 23.74
CA VAL A 202 -6.16 -2.49 23.47
C VAL A 202 -6.51 -2.30 22.00
N LEU A 203 -5.86 -3.04 21.11
CA LEU A 203 -6.05 -2.93 19.68
C LEU A 203 -7.40 -3.53 19.22
N GLN A 204 -8.07 -2.86 18.28
CA GLN A 204 -9.25 -3.40 17.59
C GLN A 204 -8.82 -4.31 16.44
N ALA A 205 -7.91 -3.84 15.58
CA ALA A 205 -7.45 -4.55 14.40
C ALA A 205 -6.14 -3.97 13.86
N TYR A 206 -5.43 -4.80 13.08
CA TYR A 206 -4.45 -4.36 12.09
C TYR A 206 -5.18 -4.09 10.78
N VAL A 207 -4.92 -2.97 10.11
CA VAL A 207 -5.64 -2.52 8.91
C VAL A 207 -4.70 -1.83 7.91
N MET A 208 -5.10 -1.83 6.66
CA MET A 208 -4.68 -0.89 5.62
C MET A 208 -5.93 -0.12 5.17
N ASP A 209 -6.38 -0.15 3.94
CA ASP A 209 -7.52 0.61 3.42
C ASP A 209 -8.84 0.43 4.20
N GLN A 210 -8.97 -0.63 5.02
CA GLN A 210 -10.14 -0.79 5.90
C GLN A 210 -10.26 0.33 6.97
N ILE A 211 -9.23 1.16 7.10
CA ILE A 211 -9.22 2.30 8.03
C ILE A 211 -10.28 3.33 7.66
N PHE A 212 -10.52 3.59 6.36
CA PHE A 212 -11.52 4.53 5.88
C PHE A 212 -12.89 4.24 6.50
N ASP A 213 -13.47 3.09 6.19
CA ASP A 213 -14.76 2.67 6.76
C ASP A 213 -14.83 2.78 8.29
N LYS A 214 -13.74 2.44 8.98
CA LYS A 214 -13.70 2.37 10.45
C LYS A 214 -13.65 3.74 11.12
N LEU A 215 -12.87 4.68 10.58
CA LEU A 215 -12.75 6.03 11.13
C LEU A 215 -13.94 6.90 10.70
N GLU A 216 -14.33 6.86 9.43
CA GLU A 216 -15.45 7.61 8.89
C GLU A 216 -16.76 7.29 9.62
N ARG A 217 -17.02 6.01 9.90
CA ARG A 217 -18.21 5.57 10.64
C ARG A 217 -18.08 5.66 12.16
N GLY A 218 -16.92 6.07 12.68
CA GLY A 218 -16.65 6.15 14.13
C GLY A 218 -16.61 4.78 14.83
N GLU A 219 -16.35 3.70 14.07
CA GLU A 219 -16.14 2.36 14.62
C GLU A 219 -14.84 2.26 15.39
N ALA A 220 -13.79 2.95 14.89
CA ALA A 220 -12.53 3.18 15.58
C ALA A 220 -12.39 4.67 15.94
N TRP A 221 -11.50 4.99 16.89
CA TRP A 221 -11.31 6.34 17.40
C TRP A 221 -9.93 6.91 17.13
N ALA A 222 -8.91 6.07 16.94
CA ALA A 222 -7.60 6.49 16.48
C ALA A 222 -6.90 5.40 15.67
N ALA A 223 -6.08 5.88 14.75
CA ALA A 223 -5.20 5.08 13.93
C ALA A 223 -3.99 5.89 13.48
N PRO A 224 -2.82 5.28 13.33
CA PRO A 224 -1.73 5.87 12.56
C PRO A 224 -2.09 5.72 11.08
N TYR A 225 -1.96 6.78 10.30
CA TYR A 225 -2.14 6.69 8.84
C TYR A 225 -1.54 7.90 8.11
N TYR A 226 -1.69 7.89 6.80
CA TYR A 226 -1.09 8.88 5.92
C TYR A 226 -1.88 10.19 5.91
N ALA A 227 -1.17 11.31 5.84
CA ALA A 227 -1.73 12.65 5.90
C ALA A 227 -2.72 12.96 4.76
N GLY A 228 -2.45 12.44 3.55
CA GLY A 228 -3.34 12.61 2.41
C GLY A 228 -4.69 11.95 2.64
N ASP A 229 -4.69 10.68 3.06
CA ASP A 229 -5.93 9.94 3.34
C ASP A 229 -6.76 10.58 4.46
N TYR A 230 -6.10 11.22 5.45
CA TYR A 230 -6.84 11.99 6.46
C TYR A 230 -7.65 13.12 5.81
N LEU A 231 -7.11 13.82 4.81
CA LEU A 231 -7.81 14.93 4.18
C LEU A 231 -9.10 14.48 3.48
N THR A 232 -9.10 13.29 2.89
CA THR A 232 -10.33 12.71 2.32
C THR A 232 -11.28 12.18 3.40
N MET A 233 -10.75 11.54 4.46
CA MET A 233 -11.59 11.02 5.56
C MET A 233 -12.29 12.12 6.37
N VAL A 234 -11.67 13.30 6.53
CA VAL A 234 -12.27 14.39 7.32
C VAL A 234 -13.48 15.00 6.61
N GLU A 235 -13.58 14.91 5.31
CA GLU A 235 -14.77 15.31 4.54
C GLU A 235 -15.97 14.46 4.91
N GLU A 236 -15.79 13.15 5.07
CA GLU A 236 -16.84 12.20 5.46
C GLU A 236 -17.12 12.23 6.96
N ASN A 237 -16.11 12.49 7.79
CA ASN A 237 -16.26 12.59 9.24
C ASN A 237 -15.49 13.82 9.80
N PRO A 238 -16.16 14.98 9.91
CA PRO A 238 -15.52 16.22 10.40
C PRO A 238 -15.14 16.21 11.89
N ASP A 239 -15.41 15.12 12.61
CA ASP A 239 -14.92 14.94 13.99
C ASP A 239 -13.49 14.40 14.04
N LEU A 240 -12.91 14.01 12.88
CA LEU A 240 -11.54 13.56 12.79
C LEU A 240 -10.57 14.74 12.83
N ALA A 241 -9.42 14.53 13.45
CA ALA A 241 -8.28 15.43 13.44
C ALA A 241 -6.99 14.64 13.21
N PHE A 242 -5.94 15.34 12.80
CA PHE A 242 -4.62 14.79 12.54
C PHE A 242 -3.60 15.39 13.50
N SER A 243 -2.70 14.59 14.00
CA SER A 243 -1.59 15.04 14.85
C SER A 243 -0.26 14.47 14.36
N PHE A 244 0.77 15.29 14.43
CA PHE A 244 2.17 14.90 14.27
C PHE A 244 2.75 14.56 15.65
N PRO A 245 2.93 13.28 16.02
CA PRO A 245 3.42 12.90 17.33
C PRO A 245 4.80 13.47 17.66
N GLU A 246 5.01 13.78 18.93
CA GLU A 246 6.24 14.45 19.41
C GLU A 246 7.48 13.57 19.26
N GLU A 247 7.33 12.26 19.33
CA GLU A 247 8.42 11.29 19.22
C GLU A 247 9.04 11.26 17.81
N GLY A 248 8.30 11.69 16.81
CA GLY A 248 8.68 11.66 15.40
C GLY A 248 7.69 10.90 14.54
N PHE A 249 7.84 11.01 13.23
CA PHE A 249 6.94 10.39 12.26
C PHE A 249 7.65 10.15 10.92
N ASN A 250 7.10 9.27 10.09
CA ASN A 250 7.65 8.99 8.78
C ASN A 250 7.30 10.12 7.79
N PHE A 251 8.29 10.51 6.99
CA PHE A 251 8.16 11.25 5.75
C PHE A 251 8.43 10.30 4.59
N PHE A 252 7.65 10.36 3.52
CA PHE A 252 7.84 9.51 2.36
C PHE A 252 7.68 10.30 1.06
N SER A 253 8.27 9.77 0.00
CA SER A 253 8.08 10.21 -1.36
C SER A 253 7.82 8.98 -2.24
N ASP A 254 6.68 8.98 -2.91
CA ASP A 254 6.37 7.95 -3.88
C ASP A 254 6.79 8.38 -5.27
N ALA A 255 7.28 7.44 -6.07
CA ALA A 255 7.81 7.76 -7.38
C ALA A 255 7.37 6.77 -8.46
N MET A 256 7.11 7.30 -9.64
CA MET A 256 6.78 6.54 -10.84
C MET A 256 8.05 5.90 -11.41
N CYS A 257 8.01 4.58 -11.61
CA CYS A 257 9.14 3.80 -12.12
C CYS A 257 8.69 2.86 -13.24
N ILE A 258 9.63 2.48 -14.09
CA ILE A 258 9.41 1.50 -15.17
C ILE A 258 10.12 0.20 -14.77
N PRO A 259 9.40 -0.90 -14.48
CA PRO A 259 10.04 -2.15 -14.09
C PRO A 259 10.65 -2.88 -15.27
N LYS A 260 11.70 -3.67 -15.04
CA LYS A 260 12.23 -4.58 -16.04
C LYS A 260 11.16 -5.56 -16.52
N GLY A 261 11.16 -5.78 -17.83
CA GLY A 261 10.12 -6.58 -18.47
C GLY A 261 8.90 -5.79 -18.92
N CYS A 262 8.93 -4.46 -18.78
CA CYS A 262 7.99 -3.53 -19.41
C CYS A 262 7.81 -3.88 -20.89
N GLN A 263 6.56 -3.87 -21.37
CA GLN A 263 6.22 -4.26 -22.74
C GLN A 263 6.03 -3.03 -23.65
N ASN A 264 5.72 -1.89 -23.07
CA ASN A 264 5.47 -0.64 -23.78
C ASN A 264 6.14 0.55 -23.08
N LYS A 265 7.46 0.62 -23.20
CA LYS A 265 8.24 1.67 -22.52
C LYS A 265 7.87 3.09 -22.97
N GLU A 266 7.65 3.28 -24.27
CA GLU A 266 7.24 4.59 -24.81
C GLU A 266 5.86 5.01 -24.25
N GLY A 267 4.94 4.06 -24.10
CA GLY A 267 3.63 4.29 -23.47
C GLY A 267 3.75 4.58 -21.98
N ALA A 268 4.64 3.90 -21.26
CA ALA A 268 4.95 4.14 -19.85
C ALA A 268 5.53 5.54 -19.64
N GLU A 269 6.51 5.94 -20.44
CA GLU A 269 7.10 7.28 -20.40
C GLU A 269 6.07 8.37 -20.75
N ALA A 270 5.19 8.11 -21.71
CA ALA A 270 4.08 9.02 -22.03
C ALA A 270 3.09 9.18 -20.86
N PHE A 271 2.80 8.09 -20.12
CA PHE A 271 1.93 8.15 -18.94
C PHE A 271 2.60 8.92 -17.79
N ILE A 272 3.87 8.66 -17.53
CA ILE A 272 4.66 9.41 -16.54
C ILE A 272 4.69 10.91 -16.91
N ASN A 273 4.96 11.23 -18.18
CA ASN A 273 4.97 12.61 -18.64
C ASN A 273 3.60 13.29 -18.52
N PHE A 274 2.52 12.55 -18.75
CA PHE A 274 1.16 13.07 -18.60
C PHE A 274 0.84 13.42 -17.15
N LEU A 275 1.25 12.56 -16.20
CA LEU A 275 1.05 12.80 -14.77
C LEU A 275 1.90 13.96 -14.21
N CYS A 276 3.03 14.28 -14.84
CA CYS A 276 3.84 15.46 -14.52
C CYS A 276 3.34 16.75 -15.16
N ARG A 277 2.19 16.77 -15.77
CA ARG A 277 1.58 17.99 -16.29
C ARG A 277 0.91 18.73 -15.13
N PRO A 278 1.21 20.03 -14.86
CA PRO A 278 0.73 20.70 -13.66
C PRO A 278 -0.78 20.69 -13.45
N ASP A 279 -1.58 20.79 -14.52
CA ASP A 279 -3.04 20.71 -14.45
C ASP A 279 -3.55 19.30 -14.14
N VAL A 280 -2.88 18.26 -14.63
CA VAL A 280 -3.19 16.85 -14.35
C VAL A 280 -2.73 16.46 -12.95
N SER A 281 -1.49 16.82 -12.60
CA SER A 281 -0.93 16.62 -11.26
C SER A 281 -1.84 17.24 -10.19
N ALA A 282 -2.24 18.50 -10.39
CA ALA A 282 -3.15 19.19 -9.49
C ALA A 282 -4.50 18.45 -9.34
N ALA A 283 -5.18 18.18 -10.45
CA ALA A 283 -6.49 17.53 -10.41
C ALA A 283 -6.43 16.13 -9.77
N ASN A 284 -5.32 15.41 -10.01
CA ASN A 284 -5.09 14.11 -9.40
C ASN A 284 -4.84 14.21 -7.90
N LEU A 285 -3.98 15.12 -7.48
CA LEU A 285 -3.53 15.22 -6.09
C LEU A 285 -4.57 15.92 -5.19
N ASP A 286 -5.37 16.84 -5.72
CA ASP A 286 -6.54 17.37 -5.02
C ASP A 286 -7.53 16.24 -4.67
N TYR A 287 -7.81 15.36 -5.65
CA TYR A 287 -8.74 14.25 -5.44
C TYR A 287 -8.24 13.24 -4.40
N ILE A 288 -6.95 12.87 -4.45
CA ILE A 288 -6.40 11.91 -3.50
C ILE A 288 -5.92 12.54 -2.19
N GLY A 289 -5.95 13.87 -2.06
CA GLY A 289 -5.58 14.61 -0.85
C GLY A 289 -4.07 14.70 -0.58
N TYR A 290 -3.20 14.32 -1.53
CA TYR A 290 -1.75 14.23 -1.31
C TYR A 290 -0.99 15.47 -1.79
N SER A 291 0.21 15.65 -1.23
CA SER A 291 1.06 16.79 -1.54
C SER A 291 1.81 16.59 -2.86
N THR A 292 1.82 17.66 -3.67
CA THR A 292 2.50 17.63 -4.96
C THR A 292 4.00 17.92 -4.82
N PRO A 293 4.87 17.24 -5.59
CA PRO A 293 6.26 17.60 -5.75
C PRO A 293 6.47 18.74 -6.76
N GLU A 294 5.40 19.41 -7.22
CA GLU A 294 5.42 20.41 -8.27
C GLU A 294 4.83 21.73 -7.77
N THR A 295 5.64 22.78 -7.61
CA THR A 295 5.11 24.10 -7.21
C THR A 295 4.13 24.66 -8.24
N ALA A 296 4.36 24.40 -9.55
CA ALA A 296 3.46 24.84 -10.60
C ALA A 296 2.05 24.24 -10.52
N ALA A 297 1.92 23.02 -10.03
CA ALA A 297 0.63 22.36 -9.83
C ALA A 297 -0.21 23.06 -8.75
N LYS A 298 0.42 23.62 -7.71
CA LYS A 298 -0.30 24.31 -6.62
C LYS A 298 -1.15 25.49 -7.09
N GLU A 299 -0.83 26.08 -8.24
CA GLU A 299 -1.64 27.18 -8.81
C GLU A 299 -3.01 26.69 -9.31
N TYR A 300 -3.17 25.40 -9.53
CA TYR A 300 -4.40 24.76 -10.02
C TYR A 300 -5.13 23.98 -8.92
N MET A 301 -4.49 23.77 -7.77
CA MET A 301 -5.04 23.01 -6.64
C MET A 301 -5.95 23.88 -5.78
N ASP A 302 -6.86 23.24 -5.06
CA ASP A 302 -7.72 23.89 -4.10
C ASP A 302 -6.91 24.54 -2.96
N GLU A 303 -7.31 25.78 -2.60
CA GLU A 303 -6.65 26.53 -1.52
C GLU A 303 -6.76 25.78 -0.16
N GLU A 304 -7.82 25.01 0.04
CA GLU A 304 -8.03 24.21 1.24
C GLU A 304 -6.92 23.15 1.40
N VAL A 305 -6.54 22.49 0.32
CA VAL A 305 -5.44 21.49 0.32
C VAL A 305 -4.09 22.21 0.44
N THR A 306 -3.83 23.23 -0.39
CA THR A 306 -2.52 23.89 -0.43
C THR A 306 -2.20 24.72 0.80
N SER A 307 -3.20 25.16 1.57
CA SER A 307 -3.06 25.85 2.85
C SER A 307 -3.15 24.90 4.07
N SER A 308 -3.43 23.63 3.86
CA SER A 308 -3.53 22.66 4.95
C SER A 308 -2.18 22.44 5.63
N PRO A 309 -2.07 22.64 6.96
CA PRO A 309 -0.84 22.34 7.70
C PRO A 309 -0.59 20.83 7.82
N VAL A 310 -1.53 20.00 7.40
CA VAL A 310 -1.38 18.55 7.35
C VAL A 310 -0.76 18.11 6.02
N ALA A 311 -1.26 18.64 4.90
CA ALA A 311 -0.68 18.39 3.58
C ALA A 311 0.71 19.07 3.43
N TYR A 312 0.82 20.32 3.86
CA TYR A 312 2.05 21.13 3.75
C TYR A 312 2.47 21.66 5.13
N PRO A 313 3.00 20.77 6.00
CA PRO A 313 3.42 21.15 7.35
C PRO A 313 4.57 22.17 7.32
N ASP A 314 4.64 22.99 8.37
CA ASP A 314 5.77 23.91 8.56
C ASP A 314 7.10 23.13 8.58
N PRO A 315 8.18 23.65 7.96
CA PRO A 315 9.48 23.00 7.96
C PRO A 315 9.98 22.55 9.34
N SER A 316 9.66 23.30 10.40
CA SER A 316 10.01 22.95 11.78
C SER A 316 9.31 21.67 12.29
N VAL A 317 8.13 21.34 11.74
CA VAL A 317 7.44 20.08 12.02
C VAL A 317 8.19 18.94 11.35
N LEU A 318 8.63 19.15 10.10
CA LEU A 318 9.37 18.14 9.33
C LEU A 318 10.76 17.81 9.90
N GLU A 319 11.34 18.69 10.73
CA GLU A 319 12.61 18.40 11.43
C GLU A 319 12.53 17.15 12.34
N ARG A 320 11.33 16.72 12.70
CA ARG A 320 11.08 15.50 13.51
C ARG A 320 10.79 14.27 12.65
N SER A 321 10.72 14.42 11.35
CA SER A 321 10.44 13.31 10.47
C SER A 321 11.71 12.56 10.07
N GLU A 322 11.55 11.29 9.74
CA GLU A 322 12.60 10.45 9.17
C GLU A 322 12.03 9.68 7.96
N ALA A 323 12.74 9.71 6.84
CA ALA A 323 12.39 8.92 5.67
C ALA A 323 12.87 7.47 5.83
N PHE A 324 12.16 6.54 5.21
CA PHE A 324 12.63 5.16 5.15
C PHE A 324 13.79 5.02 4.15
N GLU A 325 14.78 4.22 4.55
CA GLU A 325 15.87 3.76 3.68
C GLU A 325 15.72 2.25 3.40
N GLU A 326 16.40 1.76 2.39
CA GLU A 326 16.46 0.32 2.15
C GLU A 326 17.20 -0.36 3.31
N LEU A 327 16.54 -1.30 3.98
CA LEU A 327 17.18 -2.15 4.99
C LEU A 327 17.88 -3.33 4.34
N GLY A 328 19.00 -3.73 4.91
CA GLY A 328 19.69 -4.97 4.54
C GLY A 328 18.77 -6.19 4.63
N ILE A 329 19.11 -7.23 3.86
CA ILE A 329 18.29 -8.45 3.76
C ILE A 329 18.07 -9.10 5.14
N GLU A 330 19.09 -9.12 6.00
CA GLU A 330 19.02 -9.73 7.33
C GLU A 330 18.08 -8.95 8.26
N ALA A 331 18.14 -7.62 8.27
CA ALA A 331 17.26 -6.76 9.05
C ALA A 331 15.81 -6.85 8.56
N THR A 332 15.60 -6.80 7.25
CA THR A 332 14.27 -6.97 6.63
C THR A 332 13.65 -8.31 7.00
N GLN A 333 14.41 -9.40 6.94
CA GLN A 333 13.92 -10.73 7.29
C GLN A 333 13.62 -10.82 8.79
N THR A 334 14.50 -10.29 9.64
CA THR A 334 14.30 -10.23 11.08
C THR A 334 13.03 -9.46 11.44
N MET A 335 12.80 -8.30 10.86
CA MET A 335 11.58 -7.50 11.04
C MET A 335 10.32 -8.28 10.65
N ASN A 336 10.34 -8.94 9.49
CA ASN A 336 9.20 -9.72 9.00
C ASN A 336 8.89 -10.92 9.92
N ASP A 337 9.91 -11.64 10.40
CA ASP A 337 9.74 -12.77 11.32
C ASP A 337 9.19 -12.30 12.68
N LEU A 338 9.71 -11.19 13.21
CA LEU A 338 9.23 -10.57 14.42
C LEU A 338 7.79 -10.06 14.26
N TRP A 339 7.45 -9.44 13.13
CA TRP A 339 6.08 -9.00 12.83
C TRP A 339 5.09 -10.16 12.82
N LEU A 340 5.46 -11.26 12.18
CA LEU A 340 4.65 -12.47 12.21
C LEU A 340 4.43 -12.97 13.66
N SER A 341 5.48 -12.93 14.49
CA SER A 341 5.38 -13.26 15.91
C SER A 341 4.45 -12.30 16.65
N VAL A 342 4.61 -10.99 16.46
CA VAL A 342 3.70 -9.97 17.00
C VAL A 342 2.25 -10.30 16.65
N LYS A 343 1.93 -10.59 15.40
CA LYS A 343 0.56 -10.87 14.96
C LYS A 343 0.01 -12.19 15.53
N THR A 344 0.85 -13.20 15.74
CA THR A 344 0.44 -14.55 16.17
C THR A 344 0.53 -14.78 17.67
N GLU A 345 1.38 -14.07 18.41
CA GLU A 345 1.43 -14.16 19.87
C GLU A 345 0.08 -13.77 20.51
N GLY A 346 -0.41 -14.61 21.43
CA GLY A 346 -1.73 -14.46 22.06
C GLY A 346 -2.88 -15.05 21.25
N ALA A 347 -2.69 -15.42 19.98
CA ALA A 347 -3.59 -16.36 19.33
C ALA A 347 -3.48 -17.68 20.10
N ASN A 348 -4.63 -18.14 20.65
CA ASN A 348 -4.67 -19.39 21.44
C ASN A 348 -4.41 -20.57 20.49
N THR A 349 -3.13 -20.75 20.12
CA THR A 349 -2.65 -21.74 19.13
C THR A 349 -3.17 -23.14 19.48
N THR A 350 -3.30 -23.41 20.78
CA THR A 350 -3.91 -24.64 21.28
C THR A 350 -5.40 -24.72 20.94
N LEU A 351 -6.14 -23.62 21.03
CA LEU A 351 -7.56 -23.56 20.67
C LEU A 351 -7.75 -23.73 19.16
N TYR A 352 -6.97 -23.03 18.34
CA TYR A 352 -7.04 -23.18 16.88
C TYR A 352 -6.63 -24.56 16.43
N LEU A 353 -5.57 -25.15 17.02
CA LEU A 353 -5.15 -26.52 16.73
C LEU A 353 -6.23 -27.55 17.12
N THR A 354 -6.87 -27.36 18.30
CA THR A 354 -7.94 -28.25 18.74
C THR A 354 -9.19 -28.11 17.87
N LEU A 355 -9.59 -26.91 17.46
CA LEU A 355 -10.71 -26.69 16.54
C LEU A 355 -10.44 -27.28 15.15
N THR A 356 -9.22 -27.11 14.63
CA THR A 356 -8.82 -27.68 13.34
C THR A 356 -8.82 -29.21 13.39
N LEU A 357 -8.28 -29.82 14.46
CA LEU A 357 -8.30 -31.27 14.64
C LEU A 357 -9.73 -31.79 14.79
N ALA A 358 -10.60 -31.09 15.51
CA ALA A 358 -12.01 -31.46 15.65
C ALA A 358 -12.76 -31.38 14.31
N ALA A 359 -12.48 -30.36 13.48
CA ALA A 359 -13.05 -30.23 12.14
C ALA A 359 -12.60 -31.40 11.22
N ILE A 360 -11.31 -31.74 11.24
CA ILE A 360 -10.77 -32.87 10.48
C ILE A 360 -11.42 -34.17 10.95
N ALA A 361 -11.53 -34.42 12.26
CA ALA A 361 -12.18 -35.58 12.83
C ALA A 361 -13.67 -35.69 12.41
N ALA A 362 -14.39 -34.58 12.38
CA ALA A 362 -15.79 -34.54 11.92
C ALA A 362 -15.91 -34.90 10.44
N VAL A 363 -15.03 -34.41 9.59
CA VAL A 363 -14.99 -34.75 8.15
C VAL A 363 -14.69 -36.22 7.95
N VAL A 364 -13.70 -36.76 8.66
CA VAL A 364 -13.36 -38.21 8.59
C VAL A 364 -14.54 -39.05 9.07
N ALA A 365 -15.18 -38.70 10.18
CA ALA A 365 -16.37 -39.39 10.70
C ALA A 365 -17.51 -39.36 9.68
N PHE A 366 -17.76 -38.23 9.02
CA PHE A 366 -18.76 -38.10 7.96
C PHE A 366 -18.50 -39.08 6.80
N PHE A 367 -17.25 -39.18 6.32
CA PHE A 367 -16.91 -40.14 5.26
C PHE A 367 -17.04 -41.60 5.71
N LEU A 368 -16.66 -41.95 6.94
CA LEU A 368 -16.81 -43.28 7.48
C LEU A 368 -18.29 -43.71 7.62
N ILE A 369 -19.12 -42.80 8.14
CA ILE A 369 -20.59 -43.01 8.27
C ILE A 369 -21.20 -43.16 6.89
N SER A 370 -20.85 -42.29 5.94
CA SER A 370 -21.34 -42.34 4.56
C SER A 370 -20.98 -43.66 3.88
N ALA A 371 -19.74 -44.13 4.04
CA ALA A 371 -19.29 -45.42 3.54
C ALA A 371 -20.04 -46.60 4.19
N ALA A 372 -20.26 -46.55 5.51
CA ALA A 372 -21.02 -47.57 6.23
C ALA A 372 -22.48 -47.63 5.79
N VAL A 373 -23.15 -46.49 5.61
CA VAL A 373 -24.51 -46.38 5.06
C VAL A 373 -24.59 -46.97 3.65
N THR A 374 -23.63 -46.64 2.81
CA THR A 374 -23.54 -47.15 1.43
C THR A 374 -23.36 -48.64 1.41
N ARG A 375 -22.49 -49.22 2.27
CA ARG A 375 -22.29 -50.66 2.42
C ARG A 375 -23.58 -51.34 2.89
N ARG A 376 -24.29 -50.79 3.90
CA ARG A 376 -25.58 -51.31 4.38
C ARG A 376 -26.66 -51.31 3.29
N ARG A 377 -26.73 -50.22 2.49
CA ARG A 377 -27.67 -50.13 1.34
C ARG A 377 -27.37 -51.18 0.27
N LYS A 378 -26.07 -51.42 -0.06
CA LYS A 378 -25.65 -52.45 -0.99
C LYS A 378 -26.01 -53.85 -0.45
N ALA A 379 -25.73 -54.13 0.82
CA ALA A 379 -26.06 -55.42 1.44
C ALA A 379 -27.58 -55.71 1.46
N LYS A 380 -28.41 -54.70 1.76
CA LYS A 380 -29.89 -54.84 1.69
C LYS A 380 -30.37 -55.09 0.26
N ARG A 381 -29.76 -54.47 -0.75
CA ARG A 381 -30.08 -54.75 -2.17
C ARG A 381 -29.74 -56.19 -2.56
N CYS A 382 -28.54 -56.63 -2.24
CA CYS A 382 -28.12 -58.01 -2.53
C CYS A 382 -29.01 -59.06 -1.83
N ARG A 383 -29.50 -58.79 -0.61
CA ARG A 383 -30.41 -59.67 0.10
C ARG A 383 -31.78 -59.75 -0.58
N LYS A 384 -32.36 -58.61 -0.99
CA LYS A 384 -33.63 -58.61 -1.75
C LYS A 384 -33.54 -59.30 -3.09
N TRP A 385 -32.39 -59.28 -3.77
CA TRP A 385 -32.21 -60.06 -5.01
C TRP A 385 -32.17 -61.58 -4.79
N ARG A 386 -31.56 -62.02 -3.68
CA ARG A 386 -31.55 -63.48 -3.33
C ARG A 386 -32.89 -64.00 -2.84
N GLU A 387 -33.78 -63.18 -2.32
CA GLU A 387 -35.12 -63.57 -1.87
C GLU A 387 -36.14 -63.54 -3.03
N ALA A 388 -35.73 -63.02 -4.21
CA ALA A 388 -36.58 -62.94 -5.40
C ALA A 388 -36.24 -63.99 -6.50
N GLU A 389 -35.16 -64.80 -6.31
CA GLU A 389 -34.83 -65.99 -7.05
C GLU A 389 -35.34 -67.23 -6.29
#